data_825079078ff51759239f0af751104b23
#
_entry.id   825079078ff51759239f0af751104b23
#
_cell.length_a   1.000
_cell.length_b   1.000
_cell.length_c   1.000
_cell.angle_alpha   90.00
_cell.angle_beta   90.00
_cell.angle_gamma   90.00
#
_symmetry.space_group_name_H-M   'P 1'
#
loop_
_entity.id
_entity.type
_entity.pdbx_description
1 polymer ?
#
loop_
_entity_poly.entity_id
_entity_poly.type
_entity_poly.pdbx_seq_one_letter_code
_entity_poly.pdbx_strand_id
1 'polypeptide(L)'
;MMQDMTPDTTPLLQVRDLRIAFRTDRHNTFEALKGISFDVPDNSTVALVGESGSGKSVSSLAVMGLLPATTTVIDPASSIRFAGRELLGLPVREQRALCGKDIAMIFQEPMSSLNPVFTVGFQIGEVLRLHMGMTKRAARSRSVELLREVGIPDPEQKIDAYPNQMSGGQQQRVMIAMAIACEPRLLIADEPTTALDVTIQKQIMDLIARLQRERRMAVLFITHDLGLVGEIADRVIVMRHGEVREEGAAGQVFGAPADAYTRALLHCRPSLDARPLRLPVIDDYLSGRVKPDQVPEQRVRGTTPDDEPVLVVNQLSKSFWLREGLFGKREFKAVRDVSFTLGRGKTLGVVGESGSGKTTVGLTLLRLHRATGGSALFEGRDLLAMSDREYRAYKRRIQIIFQNPYASLNPRFTVGQILQEPMRIHGIGAGEMERSGLARRLLGRVGLPDAAYGRYPHEFSGGQRQRIAIARCLTMRPEILVCDESVSALDVSVQAQVLNLLQDLQDEYGMSYIFISHDLSVVKYISDQVMVMHHGSVVEMADADALYRDPQHPYTRSLLAAIPRGVL
;
A
#
# COMPACT_ATOMS: atom_id res chain seq x y z
N MET A 1 -40.00 38.08 12.62
CA MET A 1 -39.08 37.96 11.49
C MET A 1 -37.67 37.85 12.07
N MET A 2 -37.24 36.64 12.42
CA MET A 2 -35.84 36.33 12.71
C MET A 2 -35.22 35.95 11.39
N GLN A 3 -34.33 36.78 10.87
CA GLN A 3 -33.50 36.43 9.73
C GLN A 3 -32.55 35.34 10.17
N ASP A 4 -32.66 34.17 9.52
CA ASP A 4 -31.64 33.11 9.53
C ASP A 4 -30.34 33.71 8.96
N MET A 5 -29.46 34.14 9.83
CA MET A 5 -28.07 34.42 9.49
C MET A 5 -27.37 33.08 9.45
N THR A 6 -27.42 32.38 8.29
CA THR A 6 -26.42 31.38 7.97
C THR A 6 -25.06 32.08 8.00
N PRO A 7 -24.08 31.59 8.77
CA PRO A 7 -22.74 32.17 8.73
C PRO A 7 -22.18 31.99 7.33
N ASP A 8 -21.78 33.09 6.70
CA ASP A 8 -21.09 33.17 5.44
C ASP A 8 -19.67 32.57 5.62
N THR A 9 -19.61 31.23 5.68
CA THR A 9 -18.36 30.50 5.90
C THR A 9 -17.70 30.26 4.56
N THR A 10 -16.95 31.26 4.08
CA THR A 10 -16.03 31.09 2.95
C THR A 10 -15.10 29.91 3.23
N PRO A 11 -15.04 28.87 2.38
CA PRO A 11 -14.18 27.73 2.60
C PRO A 11 -12.71 28.14 2.77
N LEU A 12 -11.97 27.41 3.62
CA LEU A 12 -10.55 27.68 3.87
C LEU A 12 -9.70 27.48 2.61
N LEU A 13 -9.95 26.40 1.89
CA LEU A 13 -9.35 26.14 0.59
C LEU A 13 -10.45 26.07 -0.48
N GLN A 14 -10.26 26.79 -1.58
CA GLN A 14 -11.13 26.75 -2.76
C GLN A 14 -10.30 26.43 -3.99
N VAL A 15 -10.68 25.40 -4.71
CA VAL A 15 -10.12 25.03 -6.00
C VAL A 15 -11.20 25.21 -7.05
N ARG A 16 -10.89 25.93 -8.14
CA ARG A 16 -11.84 26.25 -9.22
C ARG A 16 -11.21 26.00 -10.58
N ASP A 17 -11.90 25.21 -11.39
CA ASP A 17 -11.54 24.82 -12.76
C ASP A 17 -10.05 24.50 -12.94
N LEU A 18 -9.49 23.75 -12.00
CA LEU A 18 -8.06 23.45 -11.99
C LEU A 18 -7.72 22.47 -13.12
N ARG A 19 -7.00 22.99 -14.14
CA ARG A 19 -6.51 22.22 -15.30
C ARG A 19 -5.00 22.18 -15.27
N ILE A 20 -4.45 20.97 -15.29
CA ILE A 20 -3.00 20.75 -15.26
C ILE A 20 -2.62 19.72 -16.31
N ALA A 21 -1.67 20.08 -17.15
CA ALA A 21 -1.05 19.18 -18.11
C ALA A 21 0.46 19.10 -17.90
N PHE A 22 1.05 17.95 -18.22
CA PHE A 22 2.50 17.73 -18.20
C PHE A 22 3.02 17.56 -19.63
N ARG A 23 4.11 18.25 -19.95
CA ARG A 23 4.84 18.03 -21.20
C ARG A 23 5.60 16.73 -21.12
N THR A 24 5.25 15.75 -21.94
CA THR A 24 5.91 14.44 -22.01
C THR A 24 7.09 14.45 -22.98
N ASP A 25 6.96 15.23 -24.06
CA ASP A 25 8.02 15.51 -25.03
C ASP A 25 7.81 16.90 -25.66
N ARG A 26 8.53 17.20 -26.76
CA ARG A 26 8.46 18.51 -27.43
C ARG A 26 7.08 18.84 -28.02
N HIS A 27 6.24 17.85 -28.30
CA HIS A 27 4.98 17.99 -29.02
C HIS A 27 3.77 17.46 -28.27
N ASN A 28 3.97 16.62 -27.26
CA ASN A 28 2.90 15.95 -26.55
C ASN A 28 2.77 16.46 -25.11
N THR A 29 1.51 16.63 -24.69
CA THR A 29 1.14 16.92 -23.31
C THR A 29 0.17 15.87 -22.82
N PHE A 30 0.32 15.49 -21.55
CA PHE A 30 -0.62 14.63 -20.84
C PHE A 30 -1.43 15.49 -19.88
N GLU A 31 -2.75 15.56 -20.08
CA GLU A 31 -3.67 16.29 -19.20
C GLU A 31 -3.98 15.45 -17.96
N ALA A 32 -3.43 15.88 -16.82
CA ALA A 32 -3.58 15.18 -15.55
C ALA A 32 -4.83 15.63 -14.77
N LEU A 33 -5.21 16.91 -14.88
CA LEU A 33 -6.43 17.47 -14.31
C LEU A 33 -7.20 18.23 -15.39
N LYS A 34 -8.53 17.97 -15.44
CA LYS A 34 -9.40 18.43 -16.53
C LYS A 34 -10.48 19.42 -16.07
N GLY A 35 -10.12 20.33 -15.17
CA GLY A 35 -11.06 21.33 -14.66
C GLY A 35 -11.79 20.88 -13.39
N ILE A 36 -11.03 20.42 -12.40
CA ILE A 36 -11.61 20.05 -11.12
C ILE A 36 -11.93 21.28 -10.26
N SER A 37 -13.03 21.18 -9.52
CA SER A 37 -13.45 22.20 -8.56
C SER A 37 -13.91 21.53 -7.28
N PHE A 38 -13.44 22.02 -6.13
CA PHE A 38 -13.86 21.55 -4.81
C PHE A 38 -13.50 22.54 -3.71
N ASP A 39 -14.10 22.35 -2.55
CA ASP A 39 -13.91 23.17 -1.36
C ASP A 39 -13.47 22.34 -0.15
N VAL A 40 -12.58 22.91 0.68
CA VAL A 40 -12.26 22.39 2.00
C VAL A 40 -12.70 23.45 3.02
N PRO A 41 -13.80 23.22 3.76
CA PRO A 41 -14.24 24.09 4.82
C PRO A 41 -13.22 24.13 5.98
N ASP A 42 -13.26 25.21 6.75
CA ASP A 42 -12.45 25.30 7.98
C ASP A 42 -12.88 24.21 8.98
N ASN A 43 -11.94 23.69 9.76
CA ASN A 43 -12.18 22.68 10.80
C ASN A 43 -12.95 21.43 10.30
N SER A 44 -12.72 21.01 9.08
CA SER A 44 -13.36 19.83 8.48
C SER A 44 -12.33 18.90 7.85
N THR A 45 -12.72 17.63 7.67
CA THR A 45 -11.94 16.64 6.92
C THR A 45 -12.63 16.37 5.59
N VAL A 46 -11.96 16.71 4.49
CA VAL A 46 -12.40 16.39 3.12
C VAL A 46 -11.50 15.31 2.57
N ALA A 47 -12.08 14.19 2.14
CA ALA A 47 -11.34 13.10 1.52
C ALA A 47 -11.39 13.19 -0.01
N LEU A 48 -10.23 13.05 -0.64
CA LEU A 48 -10.06 12.96 -2.09
C LEU A 48 -9.70 11.52 -2.44
N VAL A 49 -10.60 10.79 -3.09
CA VAL A 49 -10.48 9.35 -3.35
C VAL A 49 -10.53 9.01 -4.83
N GLY A 50 -10.05 7.82 -5.20
CA GLY A 50 -10.05 7.32 -6.57
C GLY A 50 -8.85 6.43 -6.86
N GLU A 51 -8.81 5.83 -8.05
CA GLU A 51 -7.71 4.97 -8.49
C GLU A 51 -6.38 5.73 -8.65
N SER A 52 -5.26 5.00 -8.69
CA SER A 52 -3.95 5.57 -9.03
C SER A 52 -4.00 6.26 -10.39
N GLY A 53 -3.37 7.43 -10.50
CA GLY A 53 -3.41 8.23 -11.73
C GLY A 53 -4.69 9.05 -11.93
N SER A 54 -5.64 9.07 -10.98
CA SER A 54 -6.85 9.91 -11.09
C SER A 54 -6.60 11.41 -10.88
N GLY A 55 -5.38 11.81 -10.48
CA GLY A 55 -4.99 13.22 -10.31
C GLY A 55 -4.93 13.71 -8.86
N LYS A 56 -5.20 12.87 -7.85
CA LYS A 56 -5.26 13.25 -6.42
C LYS A 56 -3.98 13.94 -5.92
N SER A 57 -2.83 13.26 -6.06
CA SER A 57 -1.54 13.82 -5.63
C SER A 57 -1.11 15.03 -6.47
N VAL A 58 -1.50 15.10 -7.76
CA VAL A 58 -1.26 16.29 -8.59
C VAL A 58 -2.03 17.48 -8.04
N SER A 59 -3.26 17.28 -7.58
CA SER A 59 -4.08 18.34 -6.97
C SER A 59 -3.45 18.88 -5.69
N SER A 60 -2.96 17.99 -4.80
CA SER A 60 -2.29 18.40 -3.55
C SER A 60 -0.96 19.11 -3.79
N LEU A 61 -0.16 18.60 -4.72
CA LEU A 61 1.11 19.25 -5.11
C LEU A 61 0.89 20.61 -5.78
N ALA A 62 -0.23 20.80 -6.49
CA ALA A 62 -0.61 22.10 -7.04
C ALA A 62 -0.93 23.11 -5.93
N VAL A 63 -1.69 22.71 -4.90
CA VAL A 63 -1.97 23.54 -3.72
C VAL A 63 -0.68 23.94 -3.00
N MET A 64 0.26 23.00 -2.87
CA MET A 64 1.58 23.24 -2.26
C MET A 64 2.55 24.00 -3.18
N GLY A 65 2.23 24.13 -4.49
CA GLY A 65 3.15 24.70 -5.50
C GLY A 65 4.43 23.91 -5.68
N LEU A 66 4.36 22.61 -5.52
CA LEU A 66 5.50 21.69 -5.62
C LEU A 66 5.59 21.00 -7.00
N LEU A 67 4.71 21.33 -7.94
CA LEU A 67 4.78 20.78 -9.30
C LEU A 67 6.03 21.27 -10.03
N PRO A 68 6.70 20.41 -10.84
CA PRO A 68 7.90 20.80 -11.58
C PRO A 68 7.60 21.88 -12.62
N ALA A 69 8.11 23.09 -12.43
CA ALA A 69 7.83 24.25 -13.29
C ALA A 69 8.23 24.04 -14.76
N THR A 70 9.21 23.19 -15.06
CA THR A 70 9.72 22.94 -16.41
C THR A 70 8.78 22.09 -17.27
N THR A 71 7.99 21.23 -16.67
CA THR A 71 7.10 20.29 -17.37
C THR A 71 5.62 20.60 -17.18
N THR A 72 5.26 21.35 -16.14
CA THR A 72 3.86 21.64 -15.79
C THR A 72 3.32 22.81 -16.59
N VAL A 73 2.12 22.63 -17.11
CA VAL A 73 1.30 23.68 -17.75
C VAL A 73 0.00 23.79 -16.97
N ILE A 74 -0.26 24.93 -16.35
CA ILE A 74 -1.50 25.24 -15.64
C ILE A 74 -2.31 26.21 -16.51
N ASP A 75 -3.60 25.92 -16.68
CA ASP A 75 -4.49 26.78 -17.44
C ASP A 75 -4.67 28.13 -16.70
N PRO A 76 -4.59 29.28 -17.40
CA PRO A 76 -4.77 30.60 -16.78
C PRO A 76 -6.13 30.84 -16.10
N ALA A 77 -7.18 30.10 -16.49
CA ALA A 77 -8.50 30.18 -15.88
C ALA A 77 -8.56 29.44 -14.52
N SER A 78 -7.58 28.59 -14.22
CA SER A 78 -7.50 27.86 -12.95
C SER A 78 -7.27 28.80 -11.76
N SER A 79 -7.89 28.50 -10.61
CA SER A 79 -7.71 29.26 -9.37
C SER A 79 -7.61 28.31 -8.20
N ILE A 80 -6.66 28.59 -7.29
CA ILE A 80 -6.51 27.93 -6.00
C ILE A 80 -6.42 29.03 -4.92
N ARG A 81 -7.43 29.15 -4.07
CA ARG A 81 -7.46 30.16 -3.01
C ARG A 81 -7.38 29.52 -1.64
N PHE A 82 -6.48 30.02 -0.80
CA PHE A 82 -6.36 29.66 0.59
C PHE A 82 -6.67 30.88 1.47
N ALA A 83 -7.65 30.79 2.33
CA ALA A 83 -8.15 31.89 3.17
C ALA A 83 -8.43 33.17 2.33
N GLY A 84 -9.04 33.01 1.15
CA GLY A 84 -9.36 34.07 0.19
C GLY A 84 -8.18 34.55 -0.67
N ARG A 85 -6.95 34.13 -0.39
CA ARG A 85 -5.75 34.53 -1.14
C ARG A 85 -5.45 33.53 -2.26
N GLU A 86 -5.25 34.05 -3.49
CA GLU A 86 -4.83 33.23 -4.65
C GLU A 86 -3.41 32.67 -4.44
N LEU A 87 -3.24 31.36 -4.66
CA LEU A 87 -1.95 30.66 -4.53
C LEU A 87 -1.21 30.53 -5.88
N LEU A 88 -1.96 30.41 -6.98
CA LEU A 88 -1.34 30.29 -8.28
C LEU A 88 -0.66 31.60 -8.67
N GLY A 89 0.59 31.49 -9.16
CA GLY A 89 1.37 32.67 -9.54
C GLY A 89 1.99 33.46 -8.38
N LEU A 90 1.90 32.99 -7.14
CA LEU A 90 2.60 33.60 -6.01
C LEU A 90 4.12 33.61 -6.22
N PRO A 91 4.81 34.68 -5.82
CA PRO A 91 6.27 34.69 -5.75
C PRO A 91 6.76 33.55 -4.84
N VAL A 92 7.84 32.86 -5.24
CA VAL A 92 8.41 31.71 -4.51
C VAL A 92 8.64 32.01 -3.02
N ARG A 93 9.04 33.26 -2.68
CA ARG A 93 9.26 33.67 -1.28
C ARG A 93 7.95 33.64 -0.48
N GLU A 94 6.86 34.10 -1.06
CA GLU A 94 5.55 34.15 -0.38
C GLU A 94 4.95 32.75 -0.26
N GLN A 95 5.10 31.92 -1.30
CA GLN A 95 4.70 30.52 -1.26
C GLN A 95 5.45 29.74 -0.16
N ARG A 96 6.78 29.90 -0.07
CA ARG A 96 7.59 29.29 1.00
C ARG A 96 7.21 29.77 2.40
N ALA A 97 6.67 30.98 2.55
CA ALA A 97 6.22 31.49 3.84
C ALA A 97 4.91 30.84 4.30
N LEU A 98 4.05 30.41 3.35
CA LEU A 98 2.78 29.71 3.63
C LEU A 98 3.02 28.21 3.83
N CYS A 99 3.80 27.57 2.95
CA CYS A 99 4.07 26.14 3.00
C CYS A 99 4.98 25.77 4.17
N GLY A 100 4.52 24.82 4.99
CA GLY A 100 5.19 24.38 6.22
C GLY A 100 4.75 25.19 7.46
N LYS A 101 4.04 26.32 7.28
CA LYS A 101 3.49 27.12 8.37
C LYS A 101 1.97 27.05 8.39
N ASP A 102 1.30 27.66 7.42
CA ASP A 102 -0.15 27.72 7.34
C ASP A 102 -0.77 26.53 6.60
N ILE A 103 -0.04 26.00 5.60
CA ILE A 103 -0.38 24.78 4.85
C ILE A 103 0.76 23.79 5.04
N ALA A 104 0.48 22.61 5.60
CA ALA A 104 1.45 21.56 5.78
C ALA A 104 1.04 20.28 5.02
N MET A 105 2.01 19.44 4.69
CA MET A 105 1.77 18.20 3.95
C MET A 105 2.49 17.02 4.59
N ILE A 106 1.78 15.91 4.69
CA ILE A 106 2.30 14.57 4.95
C ILE A 106 2.39 13.88 3.60
N PHE A 107 3.59 13.47 3.19
CA PHE A 107 3.83 12.79 1.91
C PHE A 107 3.61 11.28 2.02
N GLN A 108 3.39 10.64 0.88
CA GLN A 108 3.05 9.23 0.76
C GLN A 108 4.08 8.27 1.37
N GLU A 109 5.38 8.54 1.20
CA GLU A 109 6.45 7.66 1.67
C GLU A 109 7.33 8.33 2.74
N PRO A 110 7.33 7.83 4.01
CA PRO A 110 8.18 8.39 5.05
C PRO A 110 9.67 8.25 4.76
N MET A 111 10.08 7.15 4.13
CA MET A 111 11.49 6.88 3.83
C MET A 111 12.09 7.84 2.80
N SER A 112 11.28 8.37 1.88
CA SER A 112 11.72 9.37 0.90
C SER A 112 11.59 10.81 1.42
N SER A 113 10.73 11.03 2.42
CA SER A 113 10.41 12.35 2.98
C SER A 113 11.34 12.77 4.11
N LEU A 114 11.80 11.80 4.91
CA LEU A 114 12.80 12.04 5.96
C LEU A 114 14.21 11.89 5.41
N ASN A 115 15.05 12.88 5.64
CA ASN A 115 16.45 12.80 5.24
C ASN A 115 17.22 11.83 6.17
N PRO A 116 17.76 10.70 5.64
CA PRO A 116 18.36 9.65 6.45
C PRO A 116 19.69 10.06 7.14
N VAL A 117 20.32 11.15 6.72
CA VAL A 117 21.60 11.61 7.29
C VAL A 117 21.45 12.65 8.40
N PHE A 118 20.21 13.09 8.69
CA PHE A 118 19.92 13.99 9.79
C PHE A 118 19.06 13.30 10.86
N THR A 119 19.30 13.68 12.12
CA THR A 119 18.49 13.19 13.24
C THR A 119 17.06 13.72 13.17
N VAL A 120 16.13 13.00 13.79
CA VAL A 120 14.72 13.40 13.88
C VAL A 120 14.57 14.80 14.49
N GLY A 121 15.29 15.06 15.59
CA GLY A 121 15.25 16.37 16.26
C GLY A 121 15.83 17.51 15.43
N PHE A 122 16.80 17.23 14.56
CA PHE A 122 17.31 18.23 13.62
C PHE A 122 16.21 18.63 12.63
N GLN A 123 15.52 17.65 12.03
CA GLN A 123 14.51 17.89 10.99
C GLN A 123 13.28 18.61 11.53
N ILE A 124 12.72 18.19 12.68
CA ILE A 124 11.61 18.91 13.32
C ILE A 124 12.06 20.32 13.75
N GLY A 125 13.25 20.42 14.36
CA GLY A 125 13.80 21.69 14.84
C GLY A 125 14.11 22.68 13.71
N GLU A 126 14.44 22.21 12.51
CA GLU A 126 14.64 23.05 11.32
C GLU A 126 13.35 23.79 10.94
N VAL A 127 12.21 23.07 10.88
CA VAL A 127 10.90 23.64 10.60
C VAL A 127 10.53 24.72 11.61
N LEU A 128 10.70 24.44 12.91
CA LEU A 128 10.40 25.39 13.99
C LEU A 128 11.29 26.65 13.94
N ARG A 129 12.55 26.47 13.61
CA ARG A 129 13.50 27.60 13.49
C ARG A 129 13.21 28.45 12.26
N LEU A 130 12.89 27.83 11.13
CA LEU A 130 12.63 28.51 9.87
C LEU A 130 11.34 29.33 9.92
N HIS A 131 10.26 28.73 10.39
CA HIS A 131 8.91 29.31 10.31
C HIS A 131 8.48 30.04 11.59
N MET A 132 8.98 29.61 12.77
CA MET A 132 8.59 30.19 14.07
C MET A 132 9.70 31.05 14.70
N GLY A 133 10.89 31.13 14.05
CA GLY A 133 12.02 31.92 14.57
C GLY A 133 12.58 31.42 15.90
N MET A 134 12.33 30.16 16.27
CA MET A 134 12.76 29.60 17.56
C MET A 134 14.28 29.47 17.65
N THR A 135 14.83 29.67 18.85
CA THR A 135 16.22 29.35 19.13
C THR A 135 16.43 27.82 19.07
N LYS A 136 17.67 27.37 18.84
CA LYS A 136 18.02 25.94 18.78
C LYS A 136 17.55 25.17 20.04
N ARG A 137 17.69 25.79 21.22
CA ARG A 137 17.29 25.17 22.50
C ARG A 137 15.76 25.06 22.61
N ALA A 138 15.02 26.12 22.28
CA ALA A 138 13.56 26.13 22.31
C ALA A 138 12.98 25.15 21.27
N ALA A 139 13.54 25.12 20.05
CA ALA A 139 13.14 24.20 19.00
C ALA A 139 13.33 22.73 19.43
N ARG A 140 14.48 22.38 20.08
CA ARG A 140 14.71 21.04 20.61
C ARG A 140 13.68 20.65 21.67
N SER A 141 13.38 21.53 22.63
CA SER A 141 12.36 21.28 23.68
C SER A 141 10.99 21.03 23.04
N ARG A 142 10.57 21.92 22.11
CA ARG A 142 9.30 21.78 21.40
C ARG A 142 9.26 20.51 20.53
N SER A 143 10.37 20.11 19.93
CA SER A 143 10.44 18.86 19.15
C SER A 143 10.21 17.62 20.03
N VAL A 144 10.72 17.60 21.27
CA VAL A 144 10.43 16.50 22.23
C VAL A 144 8.94 16.44 22.58
N GLU A 145 8.32 17.61 22.81
CA GLU A 145 6.87 17.70 23.08
C GLU A 145 6.04 17.17 21.90
N LEU A 146 6.40 17.56 20.67
CA LEU A 146 5.73 17.08 19.46
C LEU A 146 5.89 15.57 19.29
N LEU A 147 7.08 15.01 19.53
CA LEU A 147 7.29 13.55 19.49
C LEU A 147 6.44 12.82 20.53
N ARG A 148 6.25 13.40 21.72
CA ARG A 148 5.37 12.87 22.77
C ARG A 148 3.90 12.95 22.34
N GLU A 149 3.48 14.07 21.74
CA GLU A 149 2.12 14.29 21.24
C GLU A 149 1.72 13.27 20.17
N VAL A 150 2.62 12.93 19.26
CA VAL A 150 2.37 11.89 18.25
C VAL A 150 2.60 10.46 18.76
N GLY A 151 2.95 10.28 20.03
CA GLY A 151 3.07 8.97 20.68
C GLY A 151 4.35 8.22 20.34
N ILE A 152 5.47 8.91 20.13
CA ILE A 152 6.79 8.27 20.05
C ILE A 152 7.24 7.86 21.45
N PRO A 153 7.60 6.59 21.68
CA PRO A 153 8.16 6.15 22.97
C PRO A 153 9.55 6.77 23.19
N ASP A 154 9.88 7.09 24.44
CA ASP A 154 11.16 7.65 24.85
C ASP A 154 11.63 8.85 23.99
N PRO A 155 10.80 9.90 23.83
CA PRO A 155 11.03 10.98 22.88
C PRO A 155 12.33 11.73 23.16
N GLU A 156 12.81 11.79 24.42
CA GLU A 156 14.07 12.39 24.84
C GLU A 156 15.31 11.70 24.27
N GLN A 157 15.21 10.39 24.02
CA GLN A 157 16.27 9.61 23.37
C GLN A 157 16.07 9.57 21.86
N LYS A 158 14.82 9.38 21.42
CA LYS A 158 14.48 9.25 20.00
C LYS A 158 14.70 10.52 19.20
N ILE A 159 14.75 11.68 19.84
CA ILE A 159 15.05 12.95 19.17
C ILE A 159 16.44 12.95 18.50
N ASP A 160 17.39 12.20 19.04
CA ASP A 160 18.75 12.08 18.51
C ASP A 160 18.91 10.85 17.58
N ALA A 161 17.85 10.05 17.39
CA ALA A 161 17.85 8.92 16.48
C ALA A 161 17.78 9.39 15.01
N TYR A 162 18.34 8.56 14.12
CA TYR A 162 18.18 8.70 12.68
C TYR A 162 16.95 7.96 12.17
N PRO A 163 16.35 8.37 11.04
CA PRO A 163 15.16 7.70 10.49
C PRO A 163 15.31 6.19 10.33
N ASN A 164 16.47 5.71 9.87
CA ASN A 164 16.74 4.28 9.67
C ASN A 164 16.82 3.45 10.98
N GLN A 165 16.81 4.10 12.14
CA GLN A 165 16.77 3.46 13.46
C GLN A 165 15.35 3.37 14.03
N MET A 166 14.34 3.74 13.23
CA MET A 166 12.92 3.78 13.60
C MET A 166 12.11 2.83 12.72
N SER A 167 11.01 2.30 13.26
CA SER A 167 10.05 1.54 12.46
C SER A 167 9.28 2.45 11.49
N GLY A 168 8.66 1.89 10.43
CA GLY A 168 7.86 2.66 9.48
C GLY A 168 6.75 3.48 10.15
N GLY A 169 6.03 2.90 11.10
CA GLY A 169 5.01 3.63 11.87
C GLY A 169 5.60 4.74 12.75
N GLN A 170 6.81 4.57 13.30
CA GLN A 170 7.49 5.64 14.02
C GLN A 170 7.96 6.76 13.08
N GLN A 171 8.49 6.42 11.91
CA GLN A 171 8.85 7.41 10.89
C GLN A 171 7.63 8.21 10.43
N GLN A 172 6.49 7.55 10.25
CA GLN A 172 5.21 8.20 9.91
C GLN A 172 4.79 9.20 11.01
N ARG A 173 4.87 8.81 12.28
CA ARG A 173 4.58 9.70 13.42
C ARG A 173 5.53 10.89 13.46
N VAL A 174 6.80 10.72 13.11
CA VAL A 174 7.77 11.81 12.99
C VAL A 174 7.39 12.77 11.86
N MET A 175 6.97 12.28 10.70
CA MET A 175 6.46 13.14 9.63
C MET A 175 5.22 13.94 10.05
N ILE A 176 4.29 13.30 10.77
CA ILE A 176 3.13 14.00 11.32
C ILE A 176 3.61 15.09 12.29
N ALA A 177 4.55 14.80 13.20
CA ALA A 177 5.12 15.78 14.13
C ALA A 177 5.75 16.97 13.40
N MET A 178 6.46 16.74 12.30
CA MET A 178 7.01 17.80 11.44
C MET A 178 5.91 18.62 10.79
N ALA A 179 4.88 17.98 10.24
CA ALA A 179 3.78 18.67 9.56
C ALA A 179 2.98 19.57 10.52
N ILE A 180 2.74 19.12 11.75
CA ILE A 180 1.98 19.89 12.74
C ILE A 180 2.82 20.87 13.58
N ALA A 181 4.13 20.93 13.37
CA ALA A 181 5.07 21.68 14.20
C ALA A 181 4.74 23.17 14.29
N CYS A 182 4.25 23.76 13.21
CA CYS A 182 3.86 25.17 13.12
C CYS A 182 2.36 25.43 13.29
N GLU A 183 1.59 24.43 13.72
CA GLU A 183 0.14 24.54 13.94
C GLU A 183 -0.61 25.00 12.68
N PRO A 184 -0.50 24.26 11.56
CA PRO A 184 -1.07 24.67 10.29
C PRO A 184 -2.60 24.74 10.35
N ARG A 185 -3.18 25.66 9.57
CA ARG A 185 -4.62 25.72 9.37
C ARG A 185 -5.15 24.65 8.42
N LEU A 186 -4.31 24.24 7.44
CA LEU A 186 -4.62 23.16 6.50
C LEU A 186 -3.52 22.10 6.55
N LEU A 187 -3.92 20.87 6.83
CA LEU A 187 -3.07 19.68 6.70
C LEU A 187 -3.49 18.89 5.46
N ILE A 188 -2.58 18.70 4.52
CA ILE A 188 -2.74 17.80 3.39
C ILE A 188 -2.08 16.47 3.78
N ALA A 189 -2.84 15.38 3.80
CA ALA A 189 -2.35 14.04 4.10
C ALA A 189 -2.47 13.17 2.84
N ASP A 190 -1.35 13.02 2.11
CA ASP A 190 -1.32 12.25 0.86
C ASP A 190 -0.91 10.80 1.16
N GLU A 191 -1.90 9.92 1.18
CA GLU A 191 -1.78 8.50 1.49
C GLU A 191 -0.96 8.21 2.78
N PRO A 192 -1.32 8.81 3.92
CA PRO A 192 -0.47 8.79 5.12
C PRO A 192 -0.34 7.43 5.79
N THR A 193 -1.04 6.42 5.31
CA THR A 193 -1.09 5.07 5.89
C THR A 193 -0.64 3.98 4.91
N THR A 194 -0.23 4.33 3.71
CA THR A 194 0.25 3.37 2.69
C THR A 194 1.45 2.59 3.22
N ALA A 195 1.46 1.28 2.98
CA ALA A 195 2.48 0.31 3.44
C ALA A 195 2.60 0.14 4.97
N LEU A 196 1.60 0.57 5.74
CA LEU A 196 1.50 0.30 7.18
C LEU A 196 0.54 -0.89 7.43
N ASP A 197 0.79 -1.64 8.50
CA ASP A 197 -0.15 -2.67 8.94
C ASP A 197 -1.43 -2.05 9.52
N VAL A 198 -2.52 -2.83 9.52
CA VAL A 198 -3.88 -2.38 9.88
C VAL A 198 -3.93 -1.74 11.28
N THR A 199 -3.17 -2.27 12.24
CA THR A 199 -3.12 -1.75 13.62
C THR A 199 -2.48 -0.35 13.66
N ILE A 200 -1.32 -0.19 13.01
CA ILE A 200 -0.62 1.11 12.93
C ILE A 200 -1.43 2.09 12.09
N GLN A 201 -2.05 1.63 11.00
CA GLN A 201 -2.92 2.42 10.16
C GLN A 201 -4.05 3.06 10.97
N LYS A 202 -4.78 2.26 11.76
CA LYS A 202 -5.82 2.75 12.66
C LYS A 202 -5.28 3.78 13.66
N GLN A 203 -4.14 3.49 14.30
CA GLN A 203 -3.51 4.43 15.25
C GLN A 203 -3.14 5.78 14.60
N ILE A 204 -2.67 5.79 13.35
CA ILE A 204 -2.35 7.02 12.61
C ILE A 204 -3.64 7.79 12.27
N MET A 205 -4.70 7.08 11.89
CA MET A 205 -6.00 7.69 11.59
C MET A 205 -6.59 8.35 12.84
N ASP A 206 -6.61 7.63 13.97
CA ASP A 206 -7.07 8.16 15.26
C ASP A 206 -6.24 9.36 15.70
N LEU A 207 -4.92 9.33 15.46
CA LEU A 207 -4.02 10.46 15.74
C LEU A 207 -4.39 11.70 14.90
N ILE A 208 -4.54 11.55 13.58
CA ILE A 208 -4.90 12.66 12.68
C ILE A 208 -6.27 13.22 13.06
N ALA A 209 -7.27 12.37 13.31
CA ALA A 209 -8.62 12.79 13.71
C ALA A 209 -8.62 13.52 15.07
N ARG A 210 -7.80 13.07 16.03
CA ARG A 210 -7.62 13.76 17.31
C ARG A 210 -6.99 15.13 17.12
N LEU A 211 -5.87 15.21 16.38
CA LEU A 211 -5.17 16.47 16.11
C LEU A 211 -6.05 17.47 15.36
N GLN A 212 -6.86 17.00 14.40
CA GLN A 212 -7.82 17.82 13.67
C GLN A 212 -8.80 18.51 14.62
N ARG A 213 -9.40 17.73 15.55
CA ARG A 213 -10.37 18.26 16.53
C ARG A 213 -9.72 19.21 17.55
N GLU A 214 -8.57 18.81 18.13
CA GLU A 214 -7.88 19.59 19.17
C GLU A 214 -7.36 20.93 18.63
N ARG A 215 -6.86 20.95 17.40
CA ARG A 215 -6.25 22.14 16.78
C ARG A 215 -7.20 22.91 15.86
N ARG A 216 -8.41 22.38 15.64
CA ARG A 216 -9.42 22.95 14.73
C ARG A 216 -8.85 23.24 13.34
N MET A 217 -7.99 22.37 12.83
CA MET A 217 -7.42 22.51 11.50
C MET A 217 -8.32 21.83 10.45
N ALA A 218 -8.26 22.30 9.21
CA ALA A 218 -8.83 21.60 8.07
C ALA A 218 -7.88 20.48 7.62
N VAL A 219 -8.43 19.36 7.14
CA VAL A 219 -7.66 18.25 6.61
C VAL A 219 -8.14 17.92 5.20
N LEU A 220 -7.21 17.94 4.22
CA LEU A 220 -7.42 17.32 2.91
C LEU A 220 -6.76 15.95 2.93
N PHE A 221 -7.57 14.91 3.03
CA PHE A 221 -7.12 13.53 3.17
C PHE A 221 -7.16 12.80 1.83
N ILE A 222 -6.03 12.35 1.32
CA ILE A 222 -5.94 11.65 0.04
C ILE A 222 -5.67 10.19 0.30
N THR A 223 -6.50 9.31 -0.26
CA THR A 223 -6.32 7.86 -0.17
C THR A 223 -7.03 7.13 -1.30
N HIS A 224 -6.63 5.89 -1.54
CA HIS A 224 -7.36 4.93 -2.35
C HIS A 224 -8.18 3.94 -1.48
N ASP A 225 -8.02 3.96 -0.15
CA ASP A 225 -8.76 3.10 0.78
C ASP A 225 -10.05 3.78 1.30
N LEU A 226 -11.18 3.40 0.69
CA LEU A 226 -12.51 3.93 1.02
C LEU A 226 -12.97 3.53 2.43
N GLY A 227 -12.50 2.40 2.96
CA GLY A 227 -12.86 1.95 4.31
C GLY A 227 -12.38 2.94 5.38
N LEU A 228 -11.19 3.51 5.21
CA LEU A 228 -10.65 4.52 6.12
C LEU A 228 -11.40 5.85 6.03
N VAL A 229 -11.81 6.22 4.83
CA VAL A 229 -12.47 7.52 4.59
C VAL A 229 -13.79 7.60 5.33
N GLY A 230 -14.56 6.48 5.36
CA GLY A 230 -15.84 6.42 6.07
C GLY A 230 -15.73 6.69 7.58
N GLU A 231 -14.55 6.48 8.18
CA GLU A 231 -14.32 6.69 9.62
C GLU A 231 -13.96 8.14 10.00
N ILE A 232 -13.39 8.92 9.06
CA ILE A 232 -12.80 10.23 9.41
C ILE A 232 -13.31 11.41 8.58
N ALA A 233 -13.85 11.18 7.38
CA ALA A 233 -14.19 12.26 6.47
C ALA A 233 -15.61 12.79 6.70
N ASP A 234 -15.76 14.11 6.73
CA ASP A 234 -17.05 14.80 6.69
C ASP A 234 -17.61 14.80 5.26
N ARG A 235 -16.74 15.02 4.27
CA ARG A 235 -17.06 15.08 2.84
C ARG A 235 -16.08 14.23 2.03
N VAL A 236 -16.57 13.72 0.91
CA VAL A 236 -15.79 12.89 -0.02
C VAL A 236 -15.89 13.44 -1.42
N ILE A 237 -14.78 13.46 -2.12
CA ILE A 237 -14.64 13.82 -3.54
C ILE A 237 -14.06 12.62 -4.25
N VAL A 238 -14.81 12.04 -5.17
CA VAL A 238 -14.40 10.87 -5.96
C VAL A 238 -13.84 11.34 -7.29
N MET A 239 -12.59 11.00 -7.57
CA MET A 239 -11.89 11.37 -8.80
C MET A 239 -11.63 10.18 -9.72
N ARG A 240 -11.76 10.41 -11.03
CA ARG A 240 -11.35 9.47 -12.07
C ARG A 240 -10.81 10.20 -13.28
N HIS A 241 -9.64 9.78 -13.79
CA HIS A 241 -9.03 10.31 -15.02
C HIS A 241 -8.92 11.84 -15.09
N GLY A 242 -8.61 12.49 -13.95
CA GLY A 242 -8.46 13.93 -13.85
C GLY A 242 -9.76 14.71 -13.69
N GLU A 243 -10.89 14.05 -13.45
CA GLU A 243 -12.22 14.65 -13.29
C GLU A 243 -12.82 14.27 -11.94
N VAL A 244 -13.63 15.16 -11.35
CA VAL A 244 -14.51 14.84 -10.21
C VAL A 244 -15.72 14.10 -10.74
N ARG A 245 -16.00 12.90 -10.21
CA ARG A 245 -17.14 12.08 -10.60
C ARG A 245 -18.32 12.25 -9.66
N GLU A 246 -18.04 12.37 -8.37
CA GLU A 246 -19.05 12.54 -7.34
C GLU A 246 -18.46 13.30 -6.15
N GLU A 247 -19.27 14.15 -5.51
CA GLU A 247 -18.92 14.88 -4.31
C GLU A 247 -20.13 14.95 -3.39
N GLY A 248 -19.91 14.78 -2.07
CA GLY A 248 -21.00 14.85 -1.09
C GLY A 248 -20.53 14.58 0.34
N ALA A 249 -21.48 14.54 1.27
CA ALA A 249 -21.23 14.05 2.62
C ALA A 249 -20.81 12.57 2.57
N ALA A 250 -19.86 12.17 3.42
CA ALA A 250 -19.31 10.79 3.39
C ALA A 250 -20.42 9.73 3.50
N GLY A 251 -21.36 9.88 4.42
CA GLY A 251 -22.48 8.96 4.58
C GLY A 251 -23.39 8.86 3.35
N GLN A 252 -23.53 9.94 2.57
CA GLN A 252 -24.33 9.93 1.34
C GLN A 252 -23.59 9.22 0.21
N VAL A 253 -22.33 9.60 -0.04
CA VAL A 253 -21.51 9.04 -1.15
C VAL A 253 -21.31 7.54 -0.96
N PHE A 254 -21.14 7.06 0.29
CA PHE A 254 -20.95 5.65 0.57
C PHE A 254 -22.24 4.86 0.69
N GLY A 255 -23.29 5.45 1.30
CA GLY A 255 -24.56 4.75 1.52
C GLY A 255 -25.50 4.73 0.30
N ALA A 256 -25.43 5.76 -0.56
CA ALA A 256 -26.29 5.89 -1.74
C ALA A 256 -25.55 6.61 -2.89
N PRO A 257 -24.47 6.01 -3.44
CA PRO A 257 -23.68 6.62 -4.50
C PRO A 257 -24.50 6.84 -5.78
N ALA A 258 -24.47 8.05 -6.31
CA ALA A 258 -25.19 8.43 -7.52
C ALA A 258 -24.40 8.05 -8.80
N ASP A 259 -23.07 8.21 -8.78
CA ASP A 259 -22.21 7.90 -9.93
C ASP A 259 -21.92 6.41 -10.06
N ALA A 260 -21.95 5.90 -11.30
CA ALA A 260 -21.71 4.48 -11.59
C ALA A 260 -20.28 4.03 -11.24
N TYR A 261 -19.29 4.92 -11.38
CA TYR A 261 -17.92 4.62 -11.02
C TYR A 261 -17.74 4.53 -9.49
N THR A 262 -18.38 5.43 -8.73
CA THR A 262 -18.38 5.38 -7.27
C THR A 262 -18.97 4.05 -6.77
N ARG A 263 -20.11 3.63 -7.31
CA ARG A 263 -20.71 2.31 -7.00
C ARG A 263 -19.74 1.17 -7.31
N ALA A 264 -19.15 1.17 -8.50
CA ALA A 264 -18.19 0.15 -8.91
C ALA A 264 -16.98 0.10 -7.96
N LEU A 265 -16.43 1.26 -7.59
CA LEU A 265 -15.27 1.37 -6.71
C LEU A 265 -15.55 0.78 -5.31
N LEU A 266 -16.74 0.97 -4.77
CA LEU A 266 -17.18 0.39 -3.49
C LEU A 266 -17.32 -1.13 -3.56
N HIS A 267 -17.85 -1.67 -4.67
CA HIS A 267 -18.13 -3.09 -4.82
C HIS A 267 -16.93 -3.94 -5.29
N CYS A 268 -15.87 -3.33 -5.81
CA CYS A 268 -14.68 -4.06 -6.28
C CYS A 268 -13.76 -4.54 -5.15
N ARG A 269 -13.99 -4.13 -3.91
CA ARG A 269 -13.19 -4.52 -2.74
C ARG A 269 -13.61 -5.91 -2.24
N PRO A 270 -12.63 -6.79 -1.86
CA PRO A 270 -12.95 -8.03 -1.17
C PRO A 270 -13.72 -7.76 0.13
N SER A 271 -14.87 -8.43 0.30
CA SER A 271 -15.70 -8.34 1.50
C SER A 271 -15.30 -9.41 2.52
N LEU A 272 -15.50 -9.11 3.82
CA LEU A 272 -15.37 -10.11 4.87
C LEU A 272 -16.54 -11.12 4.88
N ASP A 273 -17.69 -10.76 4.32
CA ASP A 273 -18.92 -11.54 4.39
C ASP A 273 -19.15 -12.43 3.17
N ALA A 274 -18.43 -12.19 2.08
CA ALA A 274 -18.63 -12.90 0.82
C ALA A 274 -17.30 -13.26 0.14
N ARG A 275 -17.28 -14.44 -0.51
CA ARG A 275 -16.18 -14.90 -1.35
C ARG A 275 -16.67 -15.18 -2.76
N PRO A 276 -16.90 -14.14 -3.56
CA PRO A 276 -17.34 -14.37 -4.94
C PRO A 276 -16.32 -15.23 -5.69
N LEU A 277 -16.81 -16.07 -6.61
CA LEU A 277 -15.97 -16.90 -7.46
C LEU A 277 -14.95 -16.05 -8.22
N ARG A 278 -15.35 -14.82 -8.59
CA ARG A 278 -14.51 -13.82 -9.23
C ARG A 278 -14.86 -12.44 -8.65
N LEU A 279 -13.84 -11.69 -8.25
CA LEU A 279 -14.02 -10.30 -7.85
C LEU A 279 -14.45 -9.48 -9.07
N PRO A 280 -15.51 -8.69 -8.96
CA PRO A 280 -15.83 -7.76 -10.03
C PRO A 280 -14.76 -6.69 -10.15
N VAL A 281 -14.51 -6.22 -11.37
CA VAL A 281 -13.64 -5.07 -11.63
C VAL A 281 -14.48 -3.89 -12.11
N ILE A 282 -13.96 -2.67 -11.97
CA ILE A 282 -14.71 -1.45 -12.30
C ILE A 282 -15.30 -1.51 -13.72
N ASP A 283 -14.52 -2.01 -14.69
CA ASP A 283 -14.96 -2.11 -16.09
C ASP A 283 -16.14 -3.09 -16.28
N ASP A 284 -16.30 -4.09 -15.42
CA ASP A 284 -17.43 -5.03 -15.48
C ASP A 284 -18.73 -4.33 -15.10
N TYR A 285 -18.69 -3.45 -14.08
CA TYR A 285 -19.85 -2.63 -13.71
C TYR A 285 -20.16 -1.56 -14.76
N LEU A 286 -19.15 -0.85 -15.24
CA LEU A 286 -19.35 0.24 -16.21
C LEU A 286 -19.84 -0.28 -17.57
N SER A 287 -19.44 -1.49 -17.97
CA SER A 287 -19.93 -2.16 -19.18
C SER A 287 -21.27 -2.88 -19.01
N GLY A 288 -21.83 -2.91 -17.79
CA GLY A 288 -23.08 -3.60 -17.47
C GLY A 288 -22.98 -5.14 -17.47
N ARG A 289 -21.77 -5.70 -17.50
CA ARG A 289 -21.55 -7.16 -17.40
C ARG A 289 -21.90 -7.70 -16.03
N VAL A 290 -21.72 -6.91 -14.99
CA VAL A 290 -22.12 -7.22 -13.62
C VAL A 290 -23.14 -6.18 -13.16
N LYS A 291 -24.25 -6.63 -12.59
CA LYS A 291 -25.27 -5.76 -11.99
C LYS A 291 -25.02 -5.65 -10.49
N PRO A 292 -25.17 -4.46 -9.87
CA PRO A 292 -24.95 -4.27 -8.43
C PRO A 292 -25.76 -5.21 -7.53
N ASP A 293 -26.99 -5.54 -7.95
CA ASP A 293 -27.92 -6.38 -7.16
C ASP A 293 -27.76 -7.89 -7.41
N GLN A 294 -26.82 -8.29 -8.26
CA GLN A 294 -26.58 -9.69 -8.57
C GLN A 294 -25.72 -10.32 -7.48
N VAL A 295 -26.27 -11.28 -6.74
CA VAL A 295 -25.49 -12.10 -5.80
C VAL A 295 -24.51 -12.97 -6.60
N PRO A 296 -23.20 -12.75 -6.48
CA PRO A 296 -22.24 -13.54 -7.23
C PRO A 296 -22.16 -14.98 -6.69
N GLU A 297 -21.84 -15.91 -7.58
CA GLU A 297 -21.52 -17.27 -7.18
C GLU A 297 -20.35 -17.27 -6.21
N GLN A 298 -20.47 -18.04 -5.11
CA GLN A 298 -19.50 -18.06 -4.03
C GLN A 298 -18.49 -19.19 -4.21
N ARG A 299 -17.20 -18.90 -3.97
CA ARG A 299 -16.16 -19.93 -3.94
C ARG A 299 -16.11 -20.57 -2.55
N VAL A 300 -16.29 -21.88 -2.51
CA VAL A 300 -16.05 -22.67 -1.29
C VAL A 300 -14.55 -22.92 -1.16
N ARG A 301 -13.98 -22.52 -0.05
CA ARG A 301 -12.58 -22.74 0.31
C ARG A 301 -12.51 -23.44 1.67
N GLY A 302 -11.42 -24.15 1.91
CA GLY A 302 -11.14 -24.84 3.14
C GLY A 302 -10.15 -25.96 2.94
N THR A 303 -9.70 -26.55 4.04
CA THR A 303 -8.82 -27.71 4.06
C THR A 303 -9.58 -28.94 4.49
N THR A 304 -9.20 -30.09 3.97
CA THR A 304 -9.75 -31.40 4.39
C THR A 304 -8.60 -32.27 4.91
N PRO A 305 -8.89 -33.27 5.78
CA PRO A 305 -7.86 -34.22 6.23
C PRO A 305 -7.19 -35.00 5.11
N ASP A 306 -7.86 -35.14 3.96
CA ASP A 306 -7.40 -35.88 2.79
C ASP A 306 -6.56 -35.01 1.82
N ASP A 307 -6.37 -33.72 2.10
CA ASP A 307 -5.54 -32.84 1.26
C ASP A 307 -4.07 -33.31 1.30
N GLU A 308 -3.53 -33.67 0.14
CA GLU A 308 -2.13 -34.09 0.01
C GLU A 308 -1.18 -32.94 0.36
N PRO A 309 -0.29 -33.09 1.35
CA PRO A 309 0.66 -32.03 1.71
C PRO A 309 1.74 -31.88 0.62
N VAL A 310 1.89 -30.66 0.09
CA VAL A 310 2.99 -30.32 -0.82
C VAL A 310 4.22 -29.82 -0.05
N LEU A 311 3.99 -29.12 1.08
CA LEU A 311 5.06 -28.60 1.95
C LEU A 311 4.67 -28.80 3.42
N VAL A 312 5.58 -29.40 4.20
CA VAL A 312 5.43 -29.53 5.67
C VAL A 312 6.61 -28.82 6.34
N VAL A 313 6.31 -27.82 7.13
CA VAL A 313 7.31 -27.03 7.86
C VAL A 313 7.22 -27.36 9.33
N ASN A 314 8.36 -27.74 9.94
CA ASN A 314 8.44 -28.10 11.34
C ASN A 314 9.46 -27.23 12.07
N GLN A 315 9.01 -26.51 13.10
CA GLN A 315 9.82 -25.72 14.04
C GLN A 315 10.83 -24.79 13.33
N LEU A 316 10.43 -24.21 12.18
CA LEU A 316 11.27 -23.30 11.43
C LEU A 316 11.68 -22.12 12.30
N SER A 317 13.00 -21.90 12.42
CA SER A 317 13.54 -20.81 13.22
C SER A 317 14.60 -20.03 12.45
N LYS A 318 14.58 -18.69 12.61
CA LYS A 318 15.55 -17.79 12.02
C LYS A 318 15.94 -16.68 12.99
N SER A 319 17.23 -16.60 13.30
CA SER A 319 17.85 -15.54 14.09
C SER A 319 18.77 -14.69 13.24
N PHE A 320 18.82 -13.39 13.54
CA PHE A 320 19.80 -12.43 13.03
C PHE A 320 20.66 -11.91 14.18
N TRP A 321 21.92 -11.64 13.88
CA TRP A 321 22.85 -11.10 14.86
C TRP A 321 23.02 -9.59 14.61
N LEU A 322 22.47 -8.78 15.49
CA LEU A 322 22.58 -7.33 15.45
C LEU A 322 23.81 -6.87 16.21
N ARG A 323 24.53 -5.88 15.66
CA ARG A 323 25.64 -5.26 16.41
C ARG A 323 25.09 -4.41 17.54
N GLU A 324 25.63 -4.57 18.75
CA GLU A 324 25.29 -3.80 19.94
C GLU A 324 26.58 -3.16 20.48
N GLY A 325 26.69 -1.83 20.34
CA GLY A 325 27.92 -1.12 20.68
C GLY A 325 29.13 -1.48 19.81
N LEU A 326 30.34 -1.26 20.33
CA LEU A 326 31.60 -1.47 19.58
C LEU A 326 31.97 -2.96 19.42
N PHE A 327 31.59 -3.82 20.36
CA PHE A 327 32.03 -5.22 20.42
C PHE A 327 30.90 -6.24 20.68
N GLY A 328 29.68 -5.78 21.00
CA GLY A 328 28.55 -6.66 21.33
C GLY A 328 27.79 -7.13 20.09
N LYS A 329 27.20 -8.34 20.19
CA LYS A 329 26.20 -8.86 19.25
C LYS A 329 24.99 -9.31 20.04
N ARG A 330 23.80 -8.85 19.65
CA ARG A 330 22.54 -9.30 20.20
C ARG A 330 21.82 -10.19 19.20
N GLU A 331 21.34 -11.34 19.67
CA GLU A 331 20.48 -12.21 18.86
C GLU A 331 19.09 -11.60 18.75
N PHE A 332 18.59 -11.48 17.54
CA PHE A 332 17.22 -11.12 17.22
C PHE A 332 16.54 -12.30 16.55
N LYS A 333 15.63 -12.98 17.27
CA LYS A 333 14.86 -14.12 16.78
C LYS A 333 13.67 -13.63 15.96
N ALA A 334 13.84 -13.58 14.63
CA ALA A 334 12.81 -13.10 13.71
C ALA A 334 11.73 -14.15 13.45
N VAL A 335 12.06 -15.45 13.51
CA VAL A 335 11.13 -16.58 13.39
C VAL A 335 11.45 -17.59 14.49
N ARG A 336 10.42 -18.04 15.22
CA ARG A 336 10.53 -18.90 16.39
C ARG A 336 9.59 -20.10 16.24
N ASP A 337 10.17 -21.26 15.97
CA ASP A 337 9.52 -22.58 15.98
C ASP A 337 8.20 -22.63 15.16
N VAL A 338 8.19 -21.97 14.00
CA VAL A 338 7.01 -21.90 13.12
C VAL A 338 6.78 -23.25 12.46
N SER A 339 5.58 -23.80 12.63
CA SER A 339 5.16 -25.06 12.02
C SER A 339 3.84 -24.89 11.30
N PHE A 340 3.74 -25.43 10.07
CA PHE A 340 2.51 -25.46 9.27
C PHE A 340 2.60 -26.49 8.15
N THR A 341 1.45 -26.81 7.58
CA THR A 341 1.33 -27.67 6.40
C THR A 341 0.60 -26.92 5.30
N LEU A 342 1.12 -26.99 4.06
CA LEU A 342 0.48 -26.46 2.86
C LEU A 342 0.00 -27.64 2.00
N GLY A 343 -1.31 -27.71 1.77
CA GLY A 343 -1.91 -28.70 0.86
C GLY A 343 -1.66 -28.35 -0.61
N ARG A 344 -1.65 -29.35 -1.46
CA ARG A 344 -1.51 -29.19 -2.91
C ARG A 344 -2.72 -28.43 -3.48
N GLY A 345 -2.46 -27.40 -4.30
CA GLY A 345 -3.51 -26.53 -4.86
C GLY A 345 -4.22 -25.64 -3.84
N LYS A 346 -3.73 -25.56 -2.59
CA LYS A 346 -4.30 -24.74 -1.52
C LYS A 346 -3.53 -23.46 -1.30
N THR A 347 -4.17 -22.50 -0.63
CA THR A 347 -3.57 -21.23 -0.25
C THR A 347 -3.49 -21.09 1.27
N LEU A 348 -2.27 -20.94 1.80
CA LEU A 348 -2.03 -20.53 3.19
C LEU A 348 -1.87 -19.01 3.23
N GLY A 349 -2.82 -18.31 3.84
CA GLY A 349 -2.70 -16.90 4.17
C GLY A 349 -1.81 -16.70 5.40
N VAL A 350 -0.89 -15.75 5.35
CA VAL A 350 -0.01 -15.41 6.48
C VAL A 350 -0.23 -13.96 6.85
N VAL A 351 -0.74 -13.71 8.05
CA VAL A 351 -1.11 -12.38 8.55
C VAL A 351 -0.41 -12.03 9.86
N GLY A 352 -0.40 -10.76 10.21
CA GLY A 352 0.19 -10.21 11.44
C GLY A 352 0.78 -8.84 11.20
N GLU A 353 1.18 -8.15 12.27
CA GLU A 353 1.79 -6.83 12.20
C GLU A 353 3.14 -6.81 11.46
N SER A 354 3.56 -5.62 11.03
CA SER A 354 4.89 -5.43 10.44
C SER A 354 5.99 -5.86 11.43
N GLY A 355 6.97 -6.61 10.93
CA GLY A 355 8.02 -7.18 11.79
C GLY A 355 7.63 -8.45 12.55
N SER A 356 6.44 -9.03 12.35
CA SER A 356 6.06 -10.31 12.97
C SER A 356 6.76 -11.54 12.38
N GLY A 357 7.57 -11.38 11.32
CA GLY A 357 8.37 -12.45 10.73
C GLY A 357 7.82 -13.08 9.45
N LYS A 358 6.69 -12.64 8.92
CA LYS A 358 6.01 -13.18 7.72
C LYS A 358 6.94 -13.32 6.51
N THR A 359 7.49 -12.21 6.04
CA THR A 359 8.45 -12.17 4.95
C THR A 359 9.69 -13.03 5.25
N THR A 360 10.16 -13.05 6.50
CA THR A 360 11.31 -13.87 6.90
C THR A 360 11.02 -15.36 6.77
N VAL A 361 9.80 -15.82 7.07
CA VAL A 361 9.38 -17.21 6.82
C VAL A 361 9.50 -17.53 5.33
N GLY A 362 8.90 -16.73 4.45
CA GLY A 362 8.96 -16.91 2.99
C GLY A 362 10.40 -16.95 2.46
N LEU A 363 11.22 -15.98 2.83
CA LEU A 363 12.63 -15.90 2.40
C LEU A 363 13.48 -17.06 2.94
N THR A 364 13.16 -17.60 4.13
CA THR A 364 13.87 -18.74 4.70
C THR A 364 13.51 -20.03 3.97
N LEU A 365 12.24 -20.23 3.62
CA LEU A 365 11.80 -21.37 2.80
C LEU A 365 12.47 -21.39 1.42
N LEU A 366 12.67 -20.22 0.82
CA LEU A 366 13.39 -20.05 -0.44
C LEU A 366 14.91 -20.09 -0.30
N ARG A 367 15.43 -20.33 0.93
CA ARG A 367 16.87 -20.31 1.25
C ARG A 367 17.58 -19.00 0.85
N LEU A 368 16.84 -17.91 0.70
CA LEU A 368 17.42 -16.56 0.60
C LEU A 368 17.95 -16.10 1.96
N HIS A 369 17.34 -16.58 3.03
CA HIS A 369 17.89 -16.54 4.39
C HIS A 369 18.18 -17.96 4.86
N ARG A 370 19.39 -18.21 5.39
CA ARG A 370 19.72 -19.51 5.97
C ARG A 370 18.94 -19.70 7.28
N ALA A 371 18.20 -20.79 7.40
CA ALA A 371 17.51 -21.17 8.64
C ALA A 371 18.53 -21.39 9.78
N THR A 372 18.10 -21.09 11.02
CA THR A 372 18.88 -21.40 12.22
C THR A 372 18.41 -22.66 12.93
N GLY A 373 17.23 -23.17 12.57
CA GLY A 373 16.66 -24.42 13.09
C GLY A 373 15.41 -24.82 12.31
N GLY A 374 14.95 -26.04 12.54
CA GLY A 374 13.76 -26.63 11.93
C GLY A 374 14.01 -27.32 10.60
N SER A 375 12.93 -27.78 9.95
CA SER A 375 12.94 -28.43 8.65
C SER A 375 11.80 -27.95 7.77
N ALA A 376 11.96 -28.07 6.43
CA ALA A 376 10.94 -27.77 5.44
C ALA A 376 10.89 -28.91 4.40
N LEU A 377 9.94 -29.81 4.59
CA LEU A 377 9.79 -31.01 3.76
C LEU A 377 8.92 -30.69 2.54
N PHE A 378 9.52 -30.65 1.36
CA PHE A 378 8.83 -30.54 0.09
C PHE A 378 8.78 -31.91 -0.56
N GLU A 379 7.61 -32.49 -0.67
CA GLU A 379 7.41 -33.88 -1.11
C GLU A 379 8.33 -34.89 -0.34
N GLY A 380 8.41 -34.71 0.98
CA GLY A 380 9.19 -35.57 1.86
C GLY A 380 10.70 -35.33 1.89
N ARG A 381 11.22 -34.36 1.11
CA ARG A 381 12.63 -33.97 1.12
C ARG A 381 12.84 -32.64 1.82
N ASP A 382 13.75 -32.61 2.79
CA ASP A 382 14.05 -31.38 3.54
C ASP A 382 14.86 -30.39 2.69
N LEU A 383 14.19 -29.31 2.25
CA LEU A 383 14.79 -28.22 1.47
C LEU A 383 15.97 -27.56 2.20
N LEU A 384 15.89 -27.45 3.54
CA LEU A 384 16.87 -26.71 4.34
C LEU A 384 18.17 -27.51 4.52
N ALA A 385 18.09 -28.83 4.49
CA ALA A 385 19.22 -29.73 4.63
C ALA A 385 19.96 -30.04 3.30
N MET A 386 19.35 -29.72 2.15
CA MET A 386 19.96 -29.96 0.83
C MET A 386 21.24 -29.17 0.62
N SER A 387 22.18 -29.73 -0.13
CA SER A 387 23.29 -28.99 -0.72
C SER A 387 22.78 -27.97 -1.77
N ASP A 388 23.57 -26.96 -2.10
CA ASP A 388 23.19 -25.95 -3.11
C ASP A 388 23.00 -26.56 -4.51
N ARG A 389 23.72 -27.63 -4.79
CA ARG A 389 23.60 -28.39 -6.06
C ARG A 389 22.24 -29.08 -6.15
N GLU A 390 21.82 -29.76 -5.10
CA GLU A 390 20.51 -30.42 -5.03
C GLU A 390 19.38 -29.42 -5.05
N TYR A 391 19.49 -28.34 -4.27
CA TYR A 391 18.47 -27.30 -4.17
C TYR A 391 18.25 -26.57 -5.51
N ARG A 392 19.24 -26.54 -6.41
CA ARG A 392 19.11 -25.91 -7.74
C ARG A 392 17.89 -26.40 -8.51
N ALA A 393 17.57 -27.70 -8.44
CA ALA A 393 16.40 -28.28 -9.09
C ALA A 393 15.08 -27.79 -8.48
N TYR A 394 15.08 -27.53 -7.19
CA TYR A 394 13.89 -27.06 -6.44
C TYR A 394 13.63 -25.56 -6.62
N LYS A 395 14.65 -24.75 -6.93
CA LYS A 395 14.50 -23.31 -7.16
C LYS A 395 13.44 -22.95 -8.21
N ARG A 396 13.26 -23.79 -9.24
CA ARG A 396 12.22 -23.56 -10.24
C ARG A 396 10.83 -23.97 -9.76
N ARG A 397 10.72 -24.90 -8.81
CA ARG A 397 9.45 -25.44 -8.31
C ARG A 397 8.84 -24.55 -7.23
N ILE A 398 9.67 -23.72 -6.56
CA ILE A 398 9.23 -22.73 -5.55
C ILE A 398 9.72 -21.37 -5.99
N GLN A 399 8.79 -20.45 -6.21
CA GLN A 399 9.08 -19.08 -6.68
C GLN A 399 8.49 -18.05 -5.73
N ILE A 400 8.94 -16.79 -5.84
CA ILE A 400 8.45 -15.67 -5.04
C ILE A 400 8.10 -14.47 -5.92
N ILE A 401 6.96 -13.84 -5.61
CA ILE A 401 6.60 -12.51 -6.04
C ILE A 401 6.88 -11.57 -4.88
N PHE A 402 7.84 -10.67 -5.04
CA PHE A 402 8.25 -9.73 -3.99
C PHE A 402 7.26 -8.55 -3.85
N GLN A 403 7.25 -7.95 -2.67
CA GLN A 403 6.44 -6.79 -2.30
C GLN A 403 6.63 -5.60 -3.26
N ASN A 404 7.87 -5.32 -3.65
CA ASN A 404 8.18 -4.20 -4.54
C ASN A 404 8.52 -4.72 -5.96
N PRO A 405 7.61 -4.58 -6.93
CA PRO A 405 7.87 -5.01 -8.29
C PRO A 405 8.97 -4.18 -8.98
N TYR A 406 9.18 -2.91 -8.58
CA TYR A 406 10.28 -2.08 -9.08
C TYR A 406 11.65 -2.65 -8.74
N ALA A 407 11.83 -3.04 -7.47
CA ALA A 407 13.09 -3.60 -7.01
C ALA A 407 13.35 -5.01 -7.54
N SER A 408 12.29 -5.74 -7.91
CA SER A 408 12.39 -7.12 -8.36
C SER A 408 12.67 -7.28 -9.84
N LEU A 409 12.45 -6.26 -10.66
CA LEU A 409 12.67 -6.27 -12.11
C LEU A 409 13.92 -5.47 -12.46
N ASN A 410 14.84 -6.04 -13.24
CA ASN A 410 16.03 -5.30 -13.67
C ASN A 410 15.63 -4.16 -14.64
N PRO A 411 15.83 -2.87 -14.26
CA PRO A 411 15.38 -1.73 -15.06
C PRO A 411 16.14 -1.57 -16.39
N ARG A 412 17.28 -2.25 -16.55
CA ARG A 412 18.09 -2.22 -17.77
C ARG A 412 17.70 -3.27 -18.79
N PHE A 413 16.82 -4.20 -18.43
CA PHE A 413 16.35 -5.26 -19.30
C PHE A 413 14.96 -4.92 -19.84
N THR A 414 14.72 -5.31 -21.10
CA THR A 414 13.36 -5.32 -21.62
C THR A 414 12.54 -6.42 -20.95
N VAL A 415 11.23 -6.33 -21.01
CA VAL A 415 10.32 -7.35 -20.46
C VAL A 415 10.63 -8.72 -21.05
N GLY A 416 10.89 -8.81 -22.37
CA GLY A 416 11.30 -10.05 -23.02
C GLY A 416 12.58 -10.65 -22.43
N GLN A 417 13.59 -9.83 -22.15
CA GLN A 417 14.83 -10.27 -21.51
C GLN A 417 14.58 -10.76 -20.07
N ILE A 418 13.76 -10.03 -19.29
CA ILE A 418 13.41 -10.42 -17.93
C ILE A 418 12.71 -11.78 -17.88
N LEU A 419 11.82 -12.06 -18.82
CA LEU A 419 11.11 -13.34 -18.89
C LEU A 419 12.01 -14.49 -19.41
N GLN A 420 12.91 -14.21 -20.34
CA GLN A 420 13.80 -15.23 -20.90
C GLN A 420 14.98 -15.59 -20.00
N GLU A 421 15.45 -14.68 -19.15
CA GLU A 421 16.61 -14.91 -18.29
C GLU A 421 16.47 -16.16 -17.41
N PRO A 422 15.38 -16.32 -16.61
CA PRO A 422 15.19 -17.54 -15.82
C PRO A 422 15.06 -18.80 -16.69
N MET A 423 14.44 -18.72 -17.86
CA MET A 423 14.36 -19.86 -18.78
C MET A 423 15.75 -20.29 -19.27
N ARG A 424 16.64 -19.34 -19.58
CA ARG A 424 18.03 -19.61 -19.99
C ARG A 424 18.82 -20.28 -18.87
N ILE A 425 18.72 -19.75 -17.64
CA ILE A 425 19.43 -20.26 -16.45
C ILE A 425 19.02 -21.71 -16.15
N HIS A 426 17.75 -22.06 -16.34
CA HIS A 426 17.19 -23.37 -16.03
C HIS A 426 17.03 -24.29 -17.22
N GLY A 427 17.56 -23.92 -18.42
CA GLY A 427 17.52 -24.74 -19.61
C GLY A 427 16.13 -24.99 -20.17
N ILE A 428 15.20 -24.05 -20.02
CA ILE A 428 13.83 -24.14 -20.55
C ILE A 428 13.82 -23.59 -21.98
N GLY A 429 13.24 -24.37 -22.91
CA GLY A 429 13.18 -24.07 -24.33
C GLY A 429 14.50 -24.35 -25.08
N ALA A 430 14.41 -25.00 -26.26
CA ALA A 430 15.54 -25.43 -27.06
C ALA A 430 16.34 -24.27 -27.67
N GLY A 431 15.75 -23.06 -27.76
CA GLY A 431 16.41 -21.90 -28.37
C GLY A 431 15.71 -20.58 -28.03
N GLU A 432 16.25 -19.51 -28.59
CA GLU A 432 15.72 -18.14 -28.31
C GLU A 432 14.30 -17.95 -28.89
N MET A 433 14.02 -18.52 -30.05
CA MET A 433 12.71 -18.45 -30.69
C MET A 433 11.63 -19.09 -29.82
N GLU A 434 11.89 -20.28 -29.26
CA GLU A 434 10.93 -20.97 -28.37
C GLU A 434 10.74 -20.22 -27.08
N ARG A 435 11.81 -19.71 -26.45
CA ARG A 435 11.73 -18.88 -25.24
C ARG A 435 10.97 -17.59 -25.48
N SER A 436 11.21 -16.91 -26.60
CA SER A 436 10.48 -15.72 -27.02
C SER A 436 8.99 -16.02 -27.20
N GLY A 437 8.65 -17.10 -27.88
CA GLY A 437 7.28 -17.55 -28.07
C GLY A 437 6.58 -17.86 -26.74
N LEU A 438 7.27 -18.53 -25.81
CA LEU A 438 6.73 -18.80 -24.46
C LEU A 438 6.53 -17.49 -23.67
N ALA A 439 7.50 -16.58 -23.69
CA ALA A 439 7.40 -15.29 -23.02
C ALA A 439 6.20 -14.46 -23.51
N ARG A 440 5.97 -14.40 -24.82
CA ARG A 440 4.82 -13.68 -25.41
C ARG A 440 3.48 -14.32 -25.02
N ARG A 441 3.38 -15.65 -25.02
CA ARG A 441 2.16 -16.34 -24.52
C ARG A 441 1.90 -16.02 -23.05
N LEU A 442 2.94 -16.00 -22.20
CA LEU A 442 2.80 -15.67 -20.79
C LEU A 442 2.39 -14.20 -20.59
N LEU A 443 2.89 -13.26 -21.40
CA LEU A 443 2.41 -11.86 -21.39
C LEU A 443 0.91 -11.80 -21.71
N GLY A 444 0.46 -12.49 -22.75
CA GLY A 444 -0.98 -12.58 -23.05
C GLY A 444 -1.78 -13.20 -21.90
N ARG A 445 -1.25 -14.24 -21.23
CA ARG A 445 -1.92 -14.91 -20.10
C ARG A 445 -2.10 -13.98 -18.90
N VAL A 446 -1.15 -13.07 -18.64
CA VAL A 446 -1.27 -12.06 -17.58
C VAL A 446 -1.98 -10.77 -18.05
N GLY A 447 -2.58 -10.77 -19.24
CA GLY A 447 -3.35 -9.64 -19.78
C GLY A 447 -2.50 -8.46 -20.23
N LEU A 448 -1.26 -8.72 -20.70
CA LEU A 448 -0.40 -7.70 -21.29
C LEU A 448 -0.29 -7.90 -22.81
N PRO A 449 -0.31 -6.79 -23.60
CA PRO A 449 -0.20 -6.88 -25.05
C PRO A 449 1.18 -7.36 -25.50
N ASP A 450 1.28 -7.93 -26.70
CA ASP A 450 2.54 -8.40 -27.27
C ASP A 450 3.60 -7.29 -27.37
N ALA A 451 3.19 -6.06 -27.64
CA ALA A 451 4.07 -4.89 -27.68
C ALA A 451 4.82 -4.65 -26.35
N ALA A 452 4.33 -5.17 -25.22
CA ALA A 452 5.00 -5.08 -23.93
C ALA A 452 6.37 -5.78 -23.93
N TYR A 453 6.57 -6.77 -24.79
CA TYR A 453 7.80 -7.58 -24.85
C TYR A 453 9.08 -6.77 -25.05
N GLY A 454 9.03 -5.73 -25.90
CA GLY A 454 10.19 -4.88 -26.23
C GLY A 454 10.41 -3.70 -25.30
N ARG A 455 9.48 -3.43 -24.38
CA ARG A 455 9.50 -2.25 -23.52
C ARG A 455 10.26 -2.51 -22.21
N TYR A 456 10.65 -1.43 -21.54
CA TYR A 456 11.36 -1.47 -20.26
C TYR A 456 10.39 -1.36 -19.07
N PRO A 457 10.75 -1.90 -17.87
CA PRO A 457 9.88 -1.87 -16.70
C PRO A 457 9.39 -0.48 -16.29
N HIS A 458 10.20 0.56 -16.46
CA HIS A 458 9.83 1.93 -16.09
C HIS A 458 8.72 2.55 -16.96
N GLU A 459 8.41 1.95 -18.11
CA GLU A 459 7.33 2.38 -19.00
C GLU A 459 5.94 1.81 -18.62
N PHE A 460 5.85 1.04 -17.53
CA PHE A 460 4.63 0.37 -17.09
C PHE A 460 4.13 0.90 -15.75
N SER A 461 2.81 0.85 -15.54
CA SER A 461 2.19 1.11 -14.24
C SER A 461 2.58 0.05 -13.19
N GLY A 462 2.35 0.34 -11.89
CA GLY A 462 2.61 -0.61 -10.81
C GLY A 462 1.94 -1.97 -11.02
N GLY A 463 0.65 -1.98 -11.36
CA GLY A 463 -0.10 -3.21 -11.64
C GLY A 463 0.38 -3.97 -12.87
N GLN A 464 0.80 -3.28 -13.92
CA GLN A 464 1.40 -3.92 -15.09
C GLN A 464 2.76 -4.54 -14.76
N ARG A 465 3.59 -3.89 -13.94
CA ARG A 465 4.85 -4.47 -13.44
C ARG A 465 4.62 -5.70 -12.57
N GLN A 466 3.58 -5.67 -11.75
CA GLN A 466 3.19 -6.84 -10.95
C GLN A 466 2.84 -8.02 -11.85
N ARG A 467 2.08 -7.81 -12.92
CA ARG A 467 1.77 -8.84 -13.92
C ARG A 467 3.01 -9.36 -14.64
N ILE A 468 4.00 -8.50 -14.90
CA ILE A 468 5.31 -8.93 -15.46
C ILE A 468 6.05 -9.81 -14.45
N ALA A 469 6.05 -9.47 -13.15
CA ALA A 469 6.66 -10.28 -12.10
C ALA A 469 5.97 -11.64 -11.95
N ILE A 470 4.64 -11.70 -12.04
CA ILE A 470 3.87 -12.95 -12.10
C ILE A 470 4.29 -13.77 -13.35
N ALA A 471 4.29 -13.17 -14.54
CA ALA A 471 4.68 -13.83 -15.77
C ALA A 471 6.11 -14.40 -15.68
N ARG A 472 7.05 -13.68 -15.05
CA ARG A 472 8.41 -14.16 -14.80
C ARG A 472 8.40 -15.44 -13.94
N CYS A 473 7.63 -15.49 -12.86
CA CYS A 473 7.52 -16.70 -12.04
C CYS A 473 6.93 -17.87 -12.85
N LEU A 474 5.92 -17.63 -13.67
CA LEU A 474 5.25 -18.63 -14.51
C LEU A 474 6.19 -19.26 -15.56
N THR A 475 7.27 -18.57 -15.98
CA THR A 475 8.26 -19.16 -16.89
C THR A 475 8.88 -20.44 -16.33
N MET A 476 8.90 -20.59 -14.99
CA MET A 476 9.45 -21.75 -14.28
C MET A 476 8.42 -22.86 -14.05
N ARG A 477 7.12 -22.60 -14.24
CA ARG A 477 6.01 -23.51 -13.89
C ARG A 477 6.14 -23.98 -12.43
N PRO A 478 6.06 -23.07 -11.44
CA PRO A 478 6.25 -23.41 -10.05
C PRO A 478 5.06 -24.23 -9.52
N GLU A 479 5.31 -25.07 -8.53
CA GLU A 479 4.28 -25.77 -7.76
C GLU A 479 3.87 -24.97 -6.52
N ILE A 480 4.83 -24.22 -5.96
CA ILE A 480 4.58 -23.30 -4.84
C ILE A 480 4.97 -21.89 -5.25
N LEU A 481 4.07 -20.94 -5.01
CA LEU A 481 4.31 -19.51 -5.21
C LEU A 481 4.14 -18.77 -3.87
N VAL A 482 5.21 -18.16 -3.41
CA VAL A 482 5.16 -17.23 -2.27
C VAL A 482 4.81 -15.86 -2.80
N CYS A 483 3.68 -15.31 -2.36
CA CYS A 483 3.21 -13.97 -2.69
C CYS A 483 3.47 -13.07 -1.47
N ASP A 484 4.59 -12.34 -1.48
CA ASP A 484 4.96 -11.46 -0.36
C ASP A 484 4.44 -10.06 -0.61
N GLU A 485 3.31 -9.72 0.04
CA GLU A 485 2.59 -8.45 -0.09
C GLU A 485 2.36 -8.00 -1.56
N SER A 486 2.13 -8.97 -2.42
CA SER A 486 2.13 -8.81 -3.88
C SER A 486 1.01 -7.93 -4.45
N VAL A 487 0.03 -7.53 -3.64
CA VAL A 487 -1.11 -6.70 -4.07
C VAL A 487 -1.32 -5.46 -3.20
N SER A 488 -0.54 -5.27 -2.14
CA SER A 488 -0.77 -4.22 -1.12
C SER A 488 -0.54 -2.79 -1.62
N ALA A 489 0.30 -2.62 -2.65
CA ALA A 489 0.59 -1.30 -3.24
C ALA A 489 -0.25 -0.99 -4.48
N LEU A 490 -1.29 -1.80 -4.75
CA LEU A 490 -2.15 -1.67 -5.92
C LEU A 490 -3.47 -1.01 -5.52
N ASP A 491 -4.02 -0.20 -6.43
CA ASP A 491 -5.38 0.30 -6.27
C ASP A 491 -6.42 -0.83 -6.33
N VAL A 492 -7.62 -0.58 -5.81
CA VAL A 492 -8.68 -1.58 -5.61
C VAL A 492 -9.01 -2.37 -6.88
N SER A 493 -9.09 -1.69 -8.03
CA SER A 493 -9.45 -2.34 -9.30
C SER A 493 -8.33 -3.24 -9.82
N VAL A 494 -7.09 -2.76 -9.76
CA VAL A 494 -5.90 -3.54 -10.18
C VAL A 494 -5.67 -4.69 -9.20
N GLN A 495 -5.89 -4.49 -7.90
CA GLN A 495 -5.82 -5.52 -6.88
C GLN A 495 -6.82 -6.66 -7.20
N ALA A 496 -8.09 -6.34 -7.49
CA ALA A 496 -9.09 -7.32 -7.89
C ALA A 496 -8.68 -8.10 -9.15
N GLN A 497 -8.14 -7.41 -10.16
CA GLN A 497 -7.65 -8.05 -11.38
C GLN A 497 -6.48 -9.01 -11.11
N VAL A 498 -5.54 -8.66 -10.24
CA VAL A 498 -4.39 -9.53 -9.90
C VAL A 498 -4.84 -10.71 -9.05
N LEU A 499 -5.76 -10.53 -8.11
CA LEU A 499 -6.33 -11.62 -7.32
C LEU A 499 -7.08 -12.62 -8.20
N ASN A 500 -7.92 -12.14 -9.12
CA ASN A 500 -8.58 -12.99 -10.12
C ASN A 500 -7.57 -13.76 -10.97
N LEU A 501 -6.51 -13.09 -11.44
CA LEU A 501 -5.43 -13.74 -12.19
C LEU A 501 -4.76 -14.85 -11.38
N LEU A 502 -4.42 -14.61 -10.10
CA LEU A 502 -3.82 -15.63 -9.24
C LEU A 502 -4.75 -16.83 -9.04
N GLN A 503 -6.06 -16.59 -8.88
CA GLN A 503 -7.03 -17.70 -8.80
C GLN A 503 -7.14 -18.47 -10.11
N ASP A 504 -7.26 -17.79 -11.25
CA ASP A 504 -7.26 -18.44 -12.57
C ASP A 504 -6.02 -19.30 -12.78
N LEU A 505 -4.85 -18.83 -12.36
CA LEU A 505 -3.58 -19.55 -12.45
C LEU A 505 -3.52 -20.75 -11.49
N GLN A 506 -4.11 -20.61 -10.28
CA GLN A 506 -4.20 -21.72 -9.32
C GLN A 506 -5.09 -22.84 -9.88
N ASP A 507 -6.24 -22.49 -10.42
CA ASP A 507 -7.20 -23.44 -11.02
C ASP A 507 -6.60 -24.12 -12.28
N GLU A 508 -5.85 -23.38 -13.10
CA GLU A 508 -5.26 -23.90 -14.36
C GLU A 508 -4.02 -24.79 -14.12
N TYR A 509 -3.13 -24.37 -13.19
CA TYR A 509 -1.82 -25.04 -13.01
C TYR A 509 -1.73 -25.88 -11.73
N GLY A 510 -2.76 -25.87 -10.88
CA GLY A 510 -2.74 -26.59 -9.59
C GLY A 510 -1.71 -26.05 -8.59
N MET A 511 -1.34 -24.77 -8.70
CA MET A 511 -0.33 -24.16 -7.84
C MET A 511 -0.82 -24.00 -6.40
N SER A 512 0.09 -24.17 -5.44
CA SER A 512 -0.14 -23.88 -4.04
C SER A 512 0.45 -22.52 -3.67
N TYR A 513 -0.24 -21.74 -2.85
CA TYR A 513 0.21 -20.40 -2.49
C TYR A 513 0.53 -20.26 -1.00
N ILE A 514 1.61 -19.55 -0.68
CA ILE A 514 1.83 -18.92 0.62
C ILE A 514 1.61 -17.42 0.39
N PHE A 515 0.46 -16.93 0.83
CA PHE A 515 0.01 -15.56 0.55
C PHE A 515 0.18 -14.68 1.78
N ILE A 516 1.21 -13.84 1.77
CA ILE A 516 1.53 -12.90 2.85
C ILE A 516 0.90 -11.55 2.53
N SER A 517 0.07 -11.05 3.44
CA SER A 517 -0.51 -9.71 3.31
C SER A 517 -0.86 -9.13 4.69
N HIS A 518 -0.92 -7.81 4.75
CA HIS A 518 -1.50 -7.09 5.88
C HIS A 518 -2.99 -6.76 5.66
N ASP A 519 -3.51 -6.86 4.43
CA ASP A 519 -4.93 -6.71 4.15
C ASP A 519 -5.68 -8.01 4.44
N LEU A 520 -6.39 -8.01 5.57
CA LEU A 520 -7.10 -9.18 6.08
C LEU A 520 -8.30 -9.56 5.20
N SER A 521 -8.94 -8.61 4.51
CA SER A 521 -10.05 -8.88 3.59
C SER A 521 -9.55 -9.64 2.36
N VAL A 522 -8.40 -9.24 1.83
CA VAL A 522 -7.73 -9.94 0.72
C VAL A 522 -7.32 -11.35 1.13
N VAL A 523 -6.73 -11.51 2.33
CA VAL A 523 -6.32 -12.83 2.83
C VAL A 523 -7.54 -13.74 3.01
N LYS A 524 -8.63 -13.24 3.59
CA LYS A 524 -9.86 -14.01 3.70
C LYS A 524 -10.37 -14.47 2.33
N TYR A 525 -10.32 -13.60 1.33
CA TYR A 525 -10.80 -13.91 -0.01
C TYR A 525 -10.03 -15.03 -0.70
N ILE A 526 -8.67 -15.00 -0.64
CA ILE A 526 -7.83 -15.92 -1.42
C ILE A 526 -7.44 -17.19 -0.67
N SER A 527 -7.51 -17.22 0.67
CA SER A 527 -6.92 -18.29 1.49
C SER A 527 -7.90 -19.39 1.84
N ASP A 528 -7.41 -20.63 1.88
CA ASP A 528 -8.11 -21.78 2.44
C ASP A 528 -7.88 -21.85 3.96
N GLN A 529 -6.64 -21.62 4.40
CA GLN A 529 -6.23 -21.58 5.79
C GLN A 529 -5.48 -20.30 6.09
N VAL A 530 -5.57 -19.78 7.31
CA VAL A 530 -4.86 -18.57 7.74
C VAL A 530 -4.01 -18.86 8.97
N MET A 531 -2.76 -18.42 8.91
CA MET A 531 -1.76 -18.44 9.96
C MET A 531 -1.51 -17.02 10.46
N VAL A 532 -1.77 -16.78 11.73
CA VAL A 532 -1.56 -15.49 12.40
C VAL A 532 -0.21 -15.51 13.10
N MET A 533 0.67 -14.57 12.74
CA MET A 533 2.00 -14.42 13.31
C MET A 533 2.12 -13.20 14.21
N HIS A 534 2.74 -13.38 15.38
CA HIS A 534 3.05 -12.32 16.33
C HIS A 534 4.43 -12.53 16.96
N HIS A 535 5.29 -11.50 16.89
CA HIS A 535 6.66 -11.55 17.45
C HIS A 535 7.49 -12.79 17.05
N GLY A 536 7.36 -13.21 15.80
CA GLY A 536 8.11 -14.33 15.23
C GLY A 536 7.50 -15.72 15.45
N SER A 537 6.39 -15.82 16.16
CA SER A 537 5.70 -17.09 16.46
C SER A 537 4.31 -17.14 15.84
N VAL A 538 3.82 -18.34 15.57
CA VAL A 538 2.41 -18.58 15.22
C VAL A 538 1.58 -18.55 16.50
N VAL A 539 0.57 -17.68 16.53
CA VAL A 539 -0.35 -17.56 17.69
C VAL A 539 -1.69 -18.24 17.45
N GLU A 540 -2.11 -18.33 16.19
CA GLU A 540 -3.34 -19.01 15.79
C GLU A 540 -3.24 -19.46 14.34
N MET A 541 -3.82 -20.62 14.03
CA MET A 541 -3.94 -21.13 12.66
C MET A 541 -5.23 -21.94 12.54
N ALA A 542 -6.07 -21.60 11.57
CA ALA A 542 -7.33 -22.28 11.31
C ALA A 542 -7.78 -22.08 9.87
N ASP A 543 -8.83 -22.80 9.46
CA ASP A 543 -9.52 -22.48 8.20
C ASP A 543 -9.96 -21.02 8.20
N ALA A 544 -9.84 -20.38 7.05
CA ALA A 544 -10.04 -18.96 6.96
C ALA A 544 -11.43 -18.53 7.45
N ASP A 545 -12.51 -19.26 7.10
CA ASP A 545 -13.86 -18.90 7.55
C ASP A 545 -14.05 -19.10 9.05
N ALA A 546 -13.43 -20.12 9.64
CA ALA A 546 -13.48 -20.37 11.08
C ALA A 546 -12.76 -19.27 11.85
N LEU A 547 -11.54 -18.91 11.44
CA LEU A 547 -10.72 -17.89 12.10
C LEU A 547 -11.38 -16.50 12.07
N TYR A 548 -12.00 -16.12 10.95
CA TYR A 548 -12.67 -14.81 10.87
C TYR A 548 -14.01 -14.76 11.60
N ARG A 549 -14.69 -15.90 11.75
CA ARG A 549 -15.98 -15.99 12.46
C ARG A 549 -15.79 -16.03 13.98
N ASP A 550 -14.84 -16.83 14.46
CA ASP A 550 -14.63 -17.09 15.89
C ASP A 550 -13.13 -17.18 16.23
N PRO A 551 -12.40 -16.04 16.20
CA PRO A 551 -10.98 -16.01 16.54
C PRO A 551 -10.77 -16.37 18.01
N GLN A 552 -9.87 -17.34 18.29
CA GLN A 552 -9.64 -17.85 19.64
C GLN A 552 -8.57 -17.04 20.39
N HIS A 553 -7.52 -16.59 19.69
CA HIS A 553 -6.42 -15.88 20.33
C HIS A 553 -6.74 -14.38 20.51
N PRO A 554 -6.46 -13.75 21.67
CA PRO A 554 -6.73 -12.32 21.90
C PRO A 554 -6.10 -11.38 20.87
N TYR A 555 -4.88 -11.67 20.42
CA TYR A 555 -4.20 -10.90 19.39
C TYR A 555 -4.96 -10.98 18.05
N THR A 556 -5.44 -12.15 17.64
CA THR A 556 -6.24 -12.32 16.43
C THR A 556 -7.53 -11.49 16.50
N ARG A 557 -8.20 -11.48 17.65
CA ARG A 557 -9.39 -10.63 17.88
C ARG A 557 -9.07 -9.15 17.72
N SER A 558 -7.97 -8.70 18.31
CA SER A 558 -7.52 -7.31 18.20
C SER A 558 -7.18 -6.93 16.75
N LEU A 559 -6.50 -7.85 16.04
CA LEU A 559 -6.13 -7.64 14.64
C LEU A 559 -7.36 -7.55 13.72
N LEU A 560 -8.35 -8.43 13.91
CA LEU A 560 -9.61 -8.40 13.15
C LEU A 560 -10.50 -7.20 13.52
N ALA A 561 -10.48 -6.75 14.77
CA ALA A 561 -11.20 -5.56 15.22
C ALA A 561 -10.61 -4.25 14.67
N ALA A 562 -9.36 -4.28 14.19
CA ALA A 562 -8.72 -3.13 13.57
C ALA A 562 -9.08 -2.97 12.08
N ILE A 563 -9.77 -3.94 11.47
CA ILE A 563 -10.21 -3.83 10.06
C ILE A 563 -11.23 -2.70 9.96
N PRO A 564 -11.01 -1.70 9.08
CA PRO A 564 -12.00 -0.66 8.85
C PRO A 564 -13.30 -1.27 8.31
N ARG A 565 -14.39 -1.13 9.05
CA ARG A 565 -15.68 -1.71 8.63
C ARG A 565 -16.40 -0.89 7.58
N GLY A 566 -15.90 0.34 7.28
CA GLY A 566 -16.54 1.24 6.34
C GLY A 566 -17.97 1.60 6.74
N VAL A 567 -18.52 2.66 6.18
CA VAL A 567 -19.96 2.93 6.22
C VAL A 567 -20.55 2.16 5.02
N LEU A 568 -20.70 0.84 5.16
CA LEU A 568 -21.47 -0.01 4.23
C LEU A 568 -22.57 -0.69 5.01
#